data_f95b06a48b585581ebaf5156d831d59c
#
_entry.id   f95b06a48b585581ebaf5156d831d59c
#
_cell.length_a   1.000
_cell.length_b   1.000
_cell.length_c   1.000
_cell.angle_alpha   90.00
_cell.angle_beta   90.00
_cell.angle_gamma   90.00
#
_symmetry.space_group_name_H-M   'P 1'
#
loop_
_entity.id
_entity.type
_entity.pdbx_description
1 polymer ?
#
loop_
_entity_poly.entity_id
_entity_poly.type
_entity_poly.pdbx_seq_one_letter_code
_entity_poly.pdbx_strand_id
1 'polypeptide(L)'
;MIKSLFYFNVKRTIFSAHNRMLQRGLLVLSFLCSVSANYADNVDFKTALRIAKAYVNVSQKTVKNLKTRAAATATQRPYYVFNDDAGKGFVVVAGDDKMGKVLAYSHEASLDMNNLNPEARYLFDSYRQVYEALGKNKTLTTRASKTTRVEDAVEPLLKSKWGQYDPYDKLTHYPTGCVATAVAQIMYYHQWPEKGKGTASYTVTYDKTIRSADFSQSHYDWANMLPDYKNKKSTVQQRDAVALLMNDVGIATAMQYTPHASGTQSYMAERALRDYFDYDAALIERSDEGIANFVDILK
;
A
#
# COMPACT_ATOMS: atom_id res chain seq x y z
N MET A 1 5.36 7.85 6.64
CA MET A 1 4.32 6.82 6.84
C MET A 1 4.89 5.51 6.32
N ILE A 2 5.38 4.66 7.20
CA ILE A 2 5.93 3.34 6.89
C ILE A 2 4.73 2.46 6.52
N LYS A 3 4.67 1.96 5.28
CA LYS A 3 3.63 0.99 4.91
C LYS A 3 4.06 -0.37 5.45
N SER A 4 3.53 -0.77 6.59
CA SER A 4 3.51 -2.15 7.04
C SER A 4 2.33 -2.84 6.35
N LEU A 5 2.57 -3.97 5.73
CA LEU A 5 1.54 -4.79 5.10
C LEU A 5 1.45 -6.13 5.83
N PHE A 6 0.24 -6.59 6.08
CA PHE A 6 -0.01 -7.89 6.70
C PHE A 6 -0.24 -8.95 5.63
N TYR A 7 0.42 -10.08 5.76
CA TYR A 7 0.25 -11.24 4.89
C TYR A 7 -0.42 -12.39 5.66
N PHE A 8 -1.46 -12.97 5.06
CA PHE A 8 -2.18 -14.11 5.64
C PHE A 8 -1.96 -15.35 4.79
N ASN A 9 -1.42 -16.39 5.37
CA ASN A 9 -1.22 -17.66 4.71
C ASN A 9 -2.31 -18.65 5.11
N VAL A 10 -3.17 -19.03 4.18
CA VAL A 10 -4.12 -20.13 4.37
C VAL A 10 -3.51 -21.38 3.73
N LYS A 11 -2.94 -22.27 4.54
CA LYS A 11 -2.47 -23.58 4.09
C LYS A 11 -3.66 -24.44 3.69
N ARG A 12 -3.92 -24.58 2.39
CA ARG A 12 -4.67 -25.72 1.86
C ARG A 12 -3.69 -26.78 1.39
N THR A 13 -3.63 -27.87 2.13
CA THR A 13 -2.94 -29.10 1.73
C THR A 13 -3.77 -29.78 0.65
N ILE A 14 -3.25 -29.91 -0.57
CA ILE A 14 -3.74 -30.90 -1.54
C ILE A 14 -2.58 -31.72 -2.03
N PHE A 15 -2.66 -33.02 -1.75
CA PHE A 15 -1.82 -34.12 -2.20
C PHE A 15 -2.11 -34.50 -3.64
N SER A 16 -1.12 -34.99 -4.35
CA SER A 16 -1.09 -36.08 -5.35
C SER A 16 -0.31 -35.69 -6.59
N ALA A 17 0.84 -36.17 -6.82
CA ALA A 17 1.38 -37.48 -7.25
C ALA A 17 1.22 -37.78 -8.76
N HIS A 18 2.36 -38.14 -9.33
CA HIS A 18 2.63 -39.02 -10.50
C HIS A 18 2.61 -38.36 -11.90
N ASN A 19 3.53 -38.58 -12.77
CA ASN A 19 4.67 -39.48 -13.01
C ASN A 19 5.08 -39.34 -14.49
N ARG A 20 6.40 -39.42 -14.74
CA ARG A 20 7.11 -40.09 -15.86
C ARG A 20 7.15 -39.54 -17.28
N MET A 21 8.38 -39.21 -17.64
CA MET A 21 9.25 -39.79 -18.72
C MET A 21 8.81 -39.74 -20.17
N LEU A 22 9.60 -39.19 -21.07
CA LEU A 22 10.57 -39.82 -22.00
C LEU A 22 10.94 -38.86 -23.15
N GLN A 23 12.19 -38.50 -23.23
CA GLN A 23 13.22 -38.86 -24.22
C GLN A 23 13.11 -38.27 -25.66
N ARG A 24 14.22 -37.59 -26.01
CA ARG A 24 14.98 -37.60 -27.27
C ARG A 24 14.50 -36.78 -28.47
N GLY A 25 15.38 -35.89 -28.85
CA GLY A 25 15.42 -35.30 -30.17
C GLY A 25 16.39 -34.13 -30.24
N LEU A 26 17.65 -34.42 -30.49
CA LEU A 26 18.73 -33.48 -30.81
C LEU A 26 18.42 -32.80 -32.13
N LEU A 27 18.24 -31.48 -32.15
CA LEU A 27 18.42 -30.66 -33.35
C LEU A 27 19.06 -29.35 -32.92
N VAL A 28 20.37 -29.29 -33.18
CA VAL A 28 21.18 -28.08 -33.09
C VAL A 28 20.72 -27.16 -34.21
N LEU A 29 19.96 -26.13 -33.87
CA LEU A 29 19.79 -24.95 -34.71
C LEU A 29 20.32 -23.77 -33.95
N SER A 30 21.53 -23.38 -34.31
CA SER A 30 22.22 -22.16 -33.84
C SER A 30 21.43 -20.94 -34.32
N PHE A 31 20.45 -20.53 -33.55
CA PHE A 31 19.87 -19.20 -33.66
C PHE A 31 20.67 -18.29 -32.75
N LEU A 32 21.50 -17.46 -33.34
CA LEU A 32 22.08 -16.29 -32.68
C LEU A 32 20.95 -15.36 -32.28
N CYS A 33 20.33 -15.67 -31.16
CA CYS A 33 19.54 -14.70 -30.43
C CYS A 33 20.54 -13.73 -29.78
N SER A 34 20.73 -12.58 -30.36
CA SER A 34 21.31 -11.43 -29.69
C SER A 34 20.42 -11.14 -28.48
N VAL A 35 20.84 -11.66 -27.32
CA VAL A 35 20.29 -11.29 -26.03
C VAL A 35 20.69 -9.83 -25.84
N SER A 36 19.81 -8.92 -26.23
CA SER A 36 19.90 -7.54 -25.78
C SER A 36 19.76 -7.60 -24.27
N ALA A 37 20.86 -7.48 -23.56
CA ALA A 37 20.85 -7.26 -22.12
C ALA A 37 20.07 -5.96 -21.92
N ASN A 38 18.84 -6.07 -21.47
CA ASN A 38 18.05 -4.92 -21.02
C ASN A 38 18.73 -4.43 -19.73
N TYR A 39 19.69 -3.54 -19.89
CA TYR A 39 20.18 -2.74 -18.79
C TYR A 39 18.99 -1.92 -18.28
N ALA A 40 18.76 -1.94 -16.99
CA ALA A 40 17.86 -1.00 -16.33
C ALA A 40 18.34 0.41 -16.67
N ASP A 41 17.54 1.13 -17.45
CA ASP A 41 17.92 2.41 -18.02
C ASP A 41 17.14 3.55 -17.36
N ASN A 42 17.79 4.71 -17.28
CA ASN A 42 17.11 5.95 -16.93
C ASN A 42 15.89 6.14 -17.84
N VAL A 43 14.75 6.42 -17.24
CA VAL A 43 13.52 6.71 -17.96
C VAL A 43 13.68 8.08 -18.63
N ASP A 44 13.59 8.12 -19.95
CA ASP A 44 13.64 9.37 -20.70
C ASP A 44 12.29 10.12 -20.63
N PHE A 45 12.33 11.42 -20.96
CA PHE A 45 11.13 12.26 -20.94
C PHE A 45 10.00 11.73 -21.82
N LYS A 46 10.32 11.14 -22.98
CA LYS A 46 9.32 10.61 -23.94
C LYS A 46 8.58 9.41 -23.35
N THR A 47 9.32 8.51 -22.70
CA THR A 47 8.79 7.36 -21.98
C THR A 47 7.96 7.81 -20.78
N ALA A 48 8.47 8.74 -19.96
CA ALA A 48 7.73 9.29 -18.84
C ALA A 48 6.42 9.95 -19.27
N LEU A 49 6.43 10.75 -20.34
CA LEU A 49 5.22 11.36 -20.89
C LEU A 49 4.21 10.34 -21.40
N ARG A 50 4.67 9.25 -22.03
CA ARG A 50 3.79 8.17 -22.49
C ARG A 50 3.09 7.50 -21.32
N ILE A 51 3.79 7.26 -20.22
CA ILE A 51 3.22 6.70 -18.98
C ILE A 51 2.22 7.71 -18.40
N ALA A 52 2.60 8.99 -18.31
CA ALA A 52 1.78 10.04 -17.70
C ALA A 52 0.41 10.21 -18.37
N LYS A 53 0.33 10.05 -19.69
CA LYS A 53 -0.93 10.17 -20.47
C LYS A 53 -2.00 9.15 -20.11
N ALA A 54 -1.66 8.07 -19.41
CA ALA A 54 -2.64 7.13 -18.88
C ALA A 54 -3.34 7.65 -17.60
N TYR A 55 -2.82 8.71 -16.98
CA TYR A 55 -3.30 9.23 -15.70
C TYR A 55 -3.82 10.65 -15.78
N VAL A 56 -3.25 11.49 -16.66
CA VAL A 56 -3.55 12.93 -16.76
C VAL A 56 -3.57 13.39 -18.23
N ASN A 57 -4.38 14.41 -18.53
CA ASN A 57 -4.41 15.05 -19.82
C ASN A 57 -3.33 16.14 -19.89
N VAL A 58 -2.35 15.94 -20.78
CA VAL A 58 -1.24 16.89 -20.97
C VAL A 58 -1.26 17.36 -22.42
N SER A 59 -1.52 18.67 -22.63
CA SER A 59 -1.57 19.28 -23.95
C SER A 59 -0.19 19.37 -24.61
N GLN A 60 -0.19 19.55 -25.93
CA GLN A 60 1.05 19.77 -26.68
C GLN A 60 1.80 21.04 -26.22
N LYS A 61 1.09 22.08 -25.82
CA LYS A 61 1.67 23.31 -25.28
C LYS A 61 2.43 23.07 -23.98
N THR A 62 1.82 22.33 -23.05
CA THR A 62 2.44 21.92 -21.78
C THR A 62 3.65 21.01 -22.02
N VAL A 63 3.54 20.06 -22.96
CA VAL A 63 4.65 19.19 -23.36
C VAL A 63 5.83 19.99 -23.91
N LYS A 64 5.58 21.02 -24.74
CA LYS A 64 6.64 21.90 -25.28
C LYS A 64 7.35 22.65 -24.16
N ASN A 65 6.62 23.22 -23.24
CA ASN A 65 7.17 23.93 -22.08
C ASN A 65 8.00 23.02 -21.17
N LEU A 66 7.51 21.82 -20.90
CA LEU A 66 8.22 20.82 -20.10
C LEU A 66 9.49 20.32 -20.79
N LYS A 67 9.47 20.12 -22.13
CA LYS A 67 10.68 19.76 -22.91
C LYS A 67 11.75 20.85 -22.84
N THR A 68 11.37 22.12 -22.96
CA THR A 68 12.31 23.24 -22.88
C THR A 68 12.96 23.30 -21.50
N ARG A 69 12.20 23.11 -20.42
CA ARG A 69 12.73 23.01 -19.05
C ARG A 69 13.57 21.74 -18.85
N ALA A 70 13.22 20.62 -19.50
CA ALA A 70 13.96 19.36 -19.43
C ALA A 70 15.29 19.46 -20.16
N ALA A 71 15.36 20.14 -21.31
CA ALA A 71 16.60 20.34 -22.07
C ALA A 71 17.57 21.27 -21.35
N ALA A 72 17.09 22.25 -20.57
CA ALA A 72 17.93 23.15 -19.80
C ALA A 72 18.61 22.50 -18.58
N THR A 73 18.17 21.30 -18.17
CA THR A 73 18.72 20.54 -17.05
C THR A 73 19.00 19.09 -17.47
N ALA A 74 19.77 18.94 -18.56
CA ALA A 74 20.12 17.62 -19.10
C ALA A 74 21.05 16.89 -18.14
N THR A 75 20.48 16.18 -17.18
CA THR A 75 21.12 15.05 -16.50
C THR A 75 20.12 14.39 -15.56
N GLN A 76 20.02 13.06 -15.66
CA GLN A 76 19.49 12.11 -14.70
C GLN A 76 18.49 12.68 -13.66
N ARG A 77 17.19 12.50 -13.91
CA ARG A 77 16.12 13.00 -13.03
C ARG A 77 15.57 11.86 -12.17
N PRO A 78 15.46 12.05 -10.85
CA PRO A 78 14.91 11.03 -9.97
C PRO A 78 13.43 10.71 -10.30
N TYR A 79 12.69 11.68 -10.83
CA TYR A 79 11.30 11.54 -11.24
C TYR A 79 10.85 12.66 -12.17
N TYR A 80 9.70 12.46 -12.82
CA TYR A 80 8.99 13.43 -13.64
C TYR A 80 7.61 13.69 -13.03
N VAL A 81 7.21 14.96 -12.92
CA VAL A 81 5.89 15.35 -12.45
C VAL A 81 5.10 15.93 -13.62
N PHE A 82 3.91 15.39 -13.85
CA PHE A 82 2.96 15.90 -14.84
C PHE A 82 1.65 16.22 -14.15
N ASN A 83 1.19 17.45 -14.28
CA ASN A 83 -0.13 17.87 -13.85
C ASN A 83 -1.11 17.81 -15.01
N ASP A 84 -2.37 17.52 -14.71
CA ASP A 84 -3.47 17.63 -15.65
C ASP A 84 -3.66 19.11 -16.05
N ASP A 85 -3.90 19.37 -17.33
CA ASP A 85 -4.07 20.73 -17.83
C ASP A 85 -5.31 21.45 -17.27
N ALA A 86 -6.33 20.69 -16.84
CA ALA A 86 -7.51 21.21 -16.16
C ALA A 86 -7.34 21.34 -14.65
N GLY A 87 -6.16 21.03 -14.11
CA GLY A 87 -5.87 21.12 -12.68
C GLY A 87 -6.51 20.00 -11.84
N LYS A 88 -7.04 18.96 -12.46
CA LYS A 88 -7.80 17.89 -11.80
C LYS A 88 -6.98 16.61 -11.55
N GLY A 89 -5.69 16.73 -11.44
CA GLY A 89 -4.86 15.57 -11.14
C GLY A 89 -3.38 15.80 -11.40
N PHE A 90 -2.58 14.82 -10.98
CA PHE A 90 -1.16 14.75 -11.29
C PHE A 90 -0.69 13.29 -11.35
N VAL A 91 0.46 13.08 -11.95
CA VAL A 91 1.21 11.81 -11.88
C VAL A 91 2.70 12.08 -11.72
N VAL A 92 3.34 11.29 -10.87
CA VAL A 92 4.79 11.25 -10.68
C VAL A 92 5.32 9.96 -11.28
N VAL A 93 6.10 10.09 -12.35
CA VAL A 93 6.72 8.96 -13.05
C VAL A 93 8.17 8.83 -12.59
N ALA A 94 8.62 7.61 -12.34
CA ALA A 94 9.99 7.33 -11.92
C ALA A 94 11.03 7.74 -12.99
N GLY A 95 12.20 8.16 -12.54
CA GLY A 95 13.35 8.49 -13.40
C GLY A 95 14.24 7.29 -13.73
N ASP A 96 14.04 6.17 -13.04
CA ASP A 96 14.70 4.89 -13.27
C ASP A 96 13.65 3.77 -13.16
N ASP A 97 13.69 2.81 -14.05
CA ASP A 97 12.68 1.72 -14.11
C ASP A 97 12.73 0.80 -12.89
N LYS A 98 13.85 0.72 -12.19
CA LYS A 98 13.99 -0.01 -10.92
C LYS A 98 13.20 0.59 -9.77
N MET A 99 12.81 1.85 -9.87
CA MET A 99 11.94 2.51 -8.88
C MET A 99 10.46 2.18 -9.10
N GLY A 100 10.13 1.44 -10.16
CA GLY A 100 8.77 1.25 -10.65
C GLY A 100 8.38 2.29 -11.70
N LYS A 101 7.18 2.18 -12.30
CA LYS A 101 6.76 3.08 -13.38
C LYS A 101 6.17 4.39 -12.84
N VAL A 102 5.28 4.28 -11.85
CA VAL A 102 4.54 5.40 -11.26
C VAL A 102 4.77 5.41 -9.76
N LEU A 103 5.26 6.54 -9.24
CA LEU A 103 5.57 6.72 -7.82
C LEU A 103 4.39 7.28 -7.03
N ALA A 104 3.59 8.15 -7.66
CA ALA A 104 2.39 8.72 -7.06
C ALA A 104 1.44 9.24 -8.15
N TYR A 105 0.14 9.31 -7.86
CA TYR A 105 -0.84 9.99 -8.71
C TYR A 105 -2.05 10.47 -7.89
N SER A 106 -2.78 11.41 -8.46
CA SER A 106 -4.09 11.85 -7.97
C SER A 106 -4.97 12.20 -9.17
N HIS A 107 -6.27 12.02 -9.01
CA HIS A 107 -7.28 12.49 -9.97
C HIS A 107 -8.08 13.69 -9.46
N GLU A 108 -7.68 14.29 -8.33
CA GLU A 108 -8.47 15.34 -7.66
C GLU A 108 -7.82 16.73 -7.74
N ALA A 109 -6.50 16.82 -7.62
CA ALA A 109 -5.79 18.10 -7.57
C ALA A 109 -4.41 18.03 -8.21
N SER A 110 -3.93 19.18 -8.70
CA SER A 110 -2.55 19.35 -9.19
C SER A 110 -1.54 19.33 -8.05
N LEU A 111 -0.31 18.95 -8.35
CA LEU A 111 0.82 18.96 -7.45
C LEU A 111 1.68 20.19 -7.69
N ASP A 112 1.76 21.09 -6.69
CA ASP A 112 2.69 22.22 -6.71
C ASP A 112 3.98 21.83 -5.99
N MET A 113 5.04 21.60 -6.77
CA MET A 113 6.37 21.24 -6.25
C MET A 113 7.04 22.36 -5.44
N ASN A 114 6.60 23.60 -5.55
CA ASN A 114 7.12 24.74 -4.80
C ASN A 114 6.43 24.90 -3.44
N ASN A 115 5.25 24.30 -3.28
CA ASN A 115 4.42 24.41 -2.08
C ASN A 115 4.04 23.04 -1.54
N LEU A 116 5.03 22.19 -1.32
CA LEU A 116 4.83 20.87 -0.70
C LEU A 116 4.75 21.01 0.81
N ASN A 117 3.79 20.31 1.43
CA ASN A 117 3.78 20.10 2.87
C ASN A 117 5.01 19.28 3.31
N PRO A 118 5.36 19.28 4.61
CA PRO A 118 6.55 18.57 5.11
C PRO A 118 6.58 17.08 4.74
N GLU A 119 5.44 16.39 4.80
CA GLU A 119 5.31 14.96 4.54
C GLU A 119 5.53 14.65 3.05
N ALA A 120 4.93 15.43 2.16
CA ALA A 120 5.17 15.30 0.73
C ALA A 120 6.63 15.61 0.38
N ARG A 121 7.23 16.64 0.98
CA ARG A 121 8.64 16.97 0.79
C ARG A 121 9.54 15.79 1.18
N TYR A 122 9.32 15.21 2.36
CA TYR A 122 10.05 14.02 2.81
C TYR A 122 9.91 12.86 1.81
N LEU A 123 8.72 12.61 1.27
CA LEU A 123 8.48 11.58 0.28
C LEU A 123 9.29 11.81 -1.01
N PHE A 124 9.29 13.03 -1.54
CA PHE A 124 10.05 13.38 -2.75
C PHE A 124 11.56 13.33 -2.52
N ASP A 125 12.03 13.70 -1.33
CA ASP A 125 13.43 13.54 -0.95
C ASP A 125 13.83 12.07 -0.84
N SER A 126 12.95 11.21 -0.34
CA SER A 126 13.15 9.76 -0.31
C SER A 126 13.25 9.17 -1.73
N TYR A 127 12.41 9.60 -2.68
CA TYR A 127 12.55 9.20 -4.09
C TYR A 127 13.90 9.60 -4.69
N ARG A 128 14.39 10.80 -4.36
CA ARG A 128 15.70 11.26 -4.79
C ARG A 128 16.83 10.39 -4.24
N GLN A 129 16.79 10.07 -2.94
CA GLN A 129 17.78 9.21 -2.29
C GLN A 129 17.83 7.81 -2.92
N VAL A 130 16.66 7.20 -3.18
CA VAL A 130 16.58 5.89 -3.87
C VAL A 130 17.21 5.97 -5.26
N TYR A 131 16.89 7.00 -6.04
CA TYR A 131 17.46 7.21 -7.37
C TYR A 131 19.00 7.35 -7.33
N GLU A 132 19.51 8.14 -6.41
CA GLU A 132 20.96 8.32 -6.22
C GLU A 132 21.66 7.02 -5.81
N ALA A 133 21.02 6.23 -4.93
CA ALA A 133 21.54 4.92 -4.51
C ALA A 133 21.62 3.95 -5.70
N LEU A 134 20.64 3.94 -6.60
CA LEU A 134 20.65 3.14 -7.83
C LEU A 134 21.78 3.59 -8.77
N GLY A 135 22.04 4.90 -8.89
CA GLY A 135 23.13 5.44 -9.70
C GLY A 135 24.53 5.08 -9.19
N LYS A 136 24.72 4.99 -7.87
CA LYS A 136 26.01 4.64 -7.23
C LYS A 136 26.30 3.12 -7.29
N ASN A 137 25.29 2.28 -7.41
CA ASN A 137 25.41 0.83 -7.42
C ASN A 137 25.63 0.23 -8.83
N LYS A 138 26.07 0.99 -9.80
CA LYS A 138 26.38 0.50 -11.16
C LYS A 138 27.48 -0.58 -11.21
N THR A 139 28.13 -0.91 -10.10
CA THR A 139 29.20 -1.91 -10.00
C THR A 139 28.76 -3.22 -9.34
N LEU A 140 27.51 -3.32 -8.88
CA LEU A 140 27.00 -4.61 -8.40
C LEU A 140 26.54 -5.41 -9.61
N THR A 141 27.44 -6.34 -9.99
CA THR A 141 27.23 -7.38 -10.99
C THR A 141 25.81 -7.90 -10.99
N THR A 142 25.23 -7.78 -12.16
CA THR A 142 24.00 -8.41 -12.61
C THR A 142 23.94 -9.88 -12.20
N ARG A 143 23.40 -10.18 -11.02
CA ARG A 143 22.60 -11.36 -10.90
C ARG A 143 21.30 -10.98 -11.61
N ALA A 144 21.12 -11.53 -12.81
CA ALA A 144 19.91 -11.35 -13.57
C ALA A 144 18.74 -11.76 -12.68
N SER A 145 18.16 -10.79 -12.00
CA SER A 145 16.82 -10.92 -11.50
C SER A 145 15.99 -11.10 -12.75
N LYS A 146 15.46 -12.31 -12.95
CA LYS A 146 14.38 -12.56 -13.89
C LYS A 146 13.45 -11.37 -13.71
N THR A 147 13.36 -10.51 -14.70
CA THR A 147 12.32 -9.50 -14.79
C THR A 147 11.02 -10.25 -14.80
N THR A 148 10.46 -10.52 -13.63
CA THR A 148 9.07 -10.88 -13.52
C THR A 148 8.37 -9.67 -14.09
N ARG A 149 7.82 -9.80 -15.31
CA ARG A 149 6.79 -8.89 -15.81
C ARG A 149 5.91 -8.60 -14.61
N VAL A 150 5.68 -7.33 -14.31
CA VAL A 150 4.51 -6.93 -13.55
C VAL A 150 3.35 -7.27 -14.49
N GLU A 151 3.00 -8.54 -14.51
CA GLU A 151 1.85 -9.06 -15.21
C GLU A 151 0.68 -8.66 -14.36
N ASP A 152 -0.15 -7.85 -14.96
CA ASP A 152 -1.48 -7.46 -14.55
C ASP A 152 -1.58 -6.69 -13.22
N ALA A 153 -2.19 -5.53 -13.29
CA ALA A 153 -2.59 -4.77 -12.12
C ALA A 153 -3.44 -5.68 -11.22
N VAL A 154 -2.96 -5.93 -10.00
CA VAL A 154 -3.76 -6.64 -9.01
C VAL A 154 -4.90 -5.72 -8.59
N GLU A 155 -6.13 -6.14 -8.86
CA GLU A 155 -7.31 -5.41 -8.43
C GLU A 155 -7.34 -5.31 -6.88
N PRO A 156 -7.76 -4.17 -6.33
CA PRO A 156 -7.85 -4.01 -4.88
C PRO A 156 -8.76 -5.06 -4.25
N LEU A 157 -8.23 -5.86 -3.33
CA LEU A 157 -9.00 -6.86 -2.59
C LEU A 157 -10.04 -6.21 -1.67
N LEU A 158 -9.64 -5.13 -0.99
CA LEU A 158 -10.52 -4.40 -0.09
C LEU A 158 -11.44 -3.47 -0.89
N LYS A 159 -12.74 -3.66 -0.70
CA LYS A 159 -13.79 -2.79 -1.27
C LYS A 159 -14.33 -1.77 -0.25
N SER A 160 -13.92 -1.89 1.00
CA SER A 160 -14.28 -0.97 2.06
C SER A 160 -13.59 0.39 1.89
N LYS A 161 -14.35 1.46 2.16
CA LYS A 161 -13.89 2.86 2.09
C LYS A 161 -14.04 3.53 3.46
N TRP A 162 -13.56 2.84 4.49
CA TRP A 162 -13.75 3.27 5.85
C TRP A 162 -12.79 4.40 6.25
N GLY A 163 -13.30 5.29 7.10
CA GLY A 163 -12.56 6.41 7.67
C GLY A 163 -12.32 6.26 9.17
N GLN A 164 -11.96 7.35 9.82
CA GLN A 164 -11.64 7.38 11.23
C GLN A 164 -12.65 8.17 12.08
N TYR A 165 -13.59 8.85 11.45
CA TYR A 165 -14.61 9.69 12.07
C TYR A 165 -15.98 9.03 11.97
N ASP A 166 -17.05 9.74 12.25
CA ASP A 166 -18.43 9.23 12.20
C ASP A 166 -18.71 8.34 10.96
N PRO A 167 -19.26 7.13 11.14
CA PRO A 167 -19.76 6.48 12.36
C PRO A 167 -18.73 5.66 13.13
N TYR A 168 -17.49 5.59 12.67
CA TYR A 168 -16.47 4.67 13.15
C TYR A 168 -16.02 5.00 14.58
N ASP A 169 -15.97 6.30 14.94
CA ASP A 169 -15.52 6.81 16.23
C ASP A 169 -16.62 6.92 17.30
N LYS A 170 -17.81 6.41 17.01
CA LYS A 170 -18.97 6.51 17.91
C LYS A 170 -18.70 6.03 19.35
N LEU A 171 -17.90 4.98 19.53
CA LEU A 171 -17.55 4.43 20.82
C LEU A 171 -16.21 4.92 21.35
N THR A 172 -15.31 5.32 20.48
CA THR A 172 -13.99 5.82 20.88
C THR A 172 -14.01 7.28 21.30
N HIS A 173 -14.97 8.08 20.77
CA HIS A 173 -15.09 9.55 20.93
C HIS A 173 -13.87 10.34 20.44
N TYR A 174 -12.95 9.68 19.79
CA TYR A 174 -11.75 10.20 19.14
C TYR A 174 -11.57 9.52 17.81
N PRO A 175 -10.85 10.09 16.83
CA PRO A 175 -10.52 9.40 15.60
C PRO A 175 -9.99 7.99 15.88
N THR A 176 -10.50 6.98 15.18
CA THR A 176 -10.19 5.56 15.48
C THR A 176 -8.71 5.20 15.33
N GLY A 177 -7.95 6.01 14.58
CA GLY A 177 -6.55 5.76 14.26
C GLY A 177 -6.36 4.89 13.01
N CYS A 178 -5.30 5.17 12.25
CA CYS A 178 -5.06 4.53 10.96
C CYS A 178 -4.81 3.01 11.08
N VAL A 179 -4.14 2.57 12.14
CA VAL A 179 -3.88 1.13 12.37
C VAL A 179 -5.18 0.39 12.66
N ALA A 180 -6.03 0.90 13.56
CA ALA A 180 -7.31 0.27 13.85
C ALA A 180 -8.20 0.22 12.61
N THR A 181 -8.27 1.31 11.83
CA THR A 181 -9.04 1.36 10.59
C THR A 181 -8.53 0.33 9.57
N ALA A 182 -7.23 0.17 9.41
CA ALA A 182 -6.65 -0.80 8.48
C ALA A 182 -6.95 -2.25 8.91
N VAL A 183 -6.74 -2.57 10.19
CA VAL A 183 -7.03 -3.91 10.76
C VAL A 183 -8.51 -4.24 10.64
N ALA A 184 -9.39 -3.31 11.01
CA ALA A 184 -10.84 -3.51 10.91
C ALA A 184 -11.30 -3.76 9.45
N GLN A 185 -10.72 -3.10 8.47
CA GLN A 185 -11.02 -3.36 7.05
C GLN A 185 -10.54 -4.74 6.59
N ILE A 186 -9.40 -5.23 7.08
CA ILE A 186 -8.93 -6.59 6.83
C ILE A 186 -9.88 -7.61 7.45
N MET A 187 -10.29 -7.41 8.70
CA MET A 187 -11.26 -8.27 9.39
C MET A 187 -12.61 -8.27 8.66
N TYR A 188 -13.07 -7.12 8.19
CA TYR A 188 -14.30 -7.01 7.39
C TYR A 188 -14.19 -7.73 6.04
N TYR A 189 -13.04 -7.70 5.38
CA TYR A 189 -12.82 -8.46 4.14
C TYR A 189 -12.95 -9.96 4.34
N HIS A 190 -12.40 -10.48 5.46
CA HIS A 190 -12.50 -11.89 5.80
C HIS A 190 -13.82 -12.29 6.48
N GLN A 191 -14.60 -11.31 6.98
CA GLN A 191 -15.76 -11.52 7.84
C GLN A 191 -15.44 -12.48 9.00
N TRP A 192 -14.31 -12.25 9.65
CA TRP A 192 -13.76 -13.10 10.70
C TRP A 192 -13.07 -12.28 11.79
N PRO A 193 -13.12 -12.74 13.06
CA PRO A 193 -13.92 -13.83 13.61
C PRO A 193 -15.37 -13.39 13.87
N GLU A 194 -16.27 -14.30 14.22
CA GLU A 194 -17.62 -13.95 14.70
C GLU A 194 -17.56 -13.22 16.03
N LYS A 195 -16.64 -13.61 16.92
CA LYS A 195 -16.29 -12.95 18.18
C LYS A 195 -14.81 -13.11 18.47
N GLY A 196 -14.24 -12.18 19.23
CA GLY A 196 -12.86 -12.29 19.67
C GLY A 196 -12.68 -13.22 20.87
N LYS A 197 -11.49 -13.22 21.46
CA LYS A 197 -11.12 -14.00 22.64
C LYS A 197 -10.28 -13.16 23.60
N GLY A 198 -10.40 -13.47 24.90
CA GLY A 198 -9.61 -12.80 25.94
C GLY A 198 -10.02 -11.36 26.21
N THR A 199 -9.24 -10.71 27.04
CA THR A 199 -9.49 -9.34 27.51
C THR A 199 -8.27 -8.47 27.29
N ALA A 200 -8.46 -7.17 27.04
CA ALA A 200 -7.40 -6.18 27.06
C ALA A 200 -7.81 -4.96 27.90
N SER A 201 -6.84 -4.33 28.52
CA SER A 201 -7.02 -3.07 29.24
C SER A 201 -5.75 -2.26 29.23
N TYR A 202 -5.86 -0.94 29.03
CA TYR A 202 -4.74 0.00 29.10
C TYR A 202 -5.24 1.41 29.41
N THR A 203 -4.32 2.29 29.78
CA THR A 203 -4.61 3.70 30.05
C THR A 203 -4.18 4.56 28.85
N VAL A 204 -5.10 5.37 28.33
CA VAL A 204 -4.80 6.38 27.32
C VAL A 204 -3.93 7.48 27.93
N THR A 205 -2.81 7.80 27.29
CA THR A 205 -1.84 8.75 27.85
C THR A 205 -2.39 10.18 27.89
N TYR A 206 -3.22 10.57 26.91
CA TYR A 206 -3.73 11.92 26.76
C TYR A 206 -4.73 12.29 27.88
N ASP A 207 -5.82 11.55 28.01
CA ASP A 207 -6.94 11.86 28.91
C ASP A 207 -6.97 11.01 30.18
N LYS A 208 -6.00 10.09 30.35
CA LYS A 208 -5.89 9.14 31.47
C LYS A 208 -7.07 8.19 31.60
N THR A 209 -7.92 8.08 30.59
CA THR A 209 -9.02 7.11 30.59
C THR A 209 -8.50 5.68 30.47
N ILE A 210 -9.16 4.77 31.18
CA ILE A 210 -8.92 3.33 31.02
C ILE A 210 -9.81 2.83 29.90
N ARG A 211 -9.22 2.20 28.89
CA ARG A 211 -9.93 1.48 27.84
C ARG A 211 -9.80 0.00 28.09
N SER A 212 -10.94 -0.71 28.08
CA SER A 212 -10.97 -2.15 28.31
C SER A 212 -12.06 -2.82 27.48
N ALA A 213 -11.82 -4.04 27.06
CA ALA A 213 -12.81 -4.89 26.41
C ALA A 213 -12.58 -6.36 26.78
N ASP A 214 -13.69 -7.10 26.90
CA ASP A 214 -13.72 -8.56 26.84
C ASP A 214 -14.20 -8.96 25.45
N PHE A 215 -13.28 -9.30 24.59
CA PHE A 215 -13.57 -9.60 23.18
C PHE A 215 -14.43 -10.85 23.00
N SER A 216 -14.49 -11.73 24.01
CA SER A 216 -15.35 -12.92 23.99
C SER A 216 -16.84 -12.58 24.10
N GLN A 217 -17.16 -11.38 24.58
CA GLN A 217 -18.53 -10.85 24.68
C GLN A 217 -18.92 -10.02 23.45
N SER A 218 -17.99 -9.64 22.63
CA SER A 218 -18.26 -8.90 21.40
C SER A 218 -18.71 -9.85 20.29
N HIS A 219 -19.82 -9.50 19.63
CA HIS A 219 -20.29 -10.20 18.44
C HIS A 219 -20.17 -9.26 17.22
N TYR A 220 -19.37 -9.64 16.24
CA TYR A 220 -19.14 -8.82 15.06
C TYR A 220 -20.18 -9.14 13.98
N ASP A 221 -21.15 -8.27 13.87
CA ASP A 221 -22.29 -8.41 12.94
C ASP A 221 -21.85 -7.98 11.51
N TRP A 222 -21.11 -8.85 10.85
CA TRP A 222 -20.55 -8.60 9.52
C TRP A 222 -21.60 -8.28 8.47
N ALA A 223 -22.78 -8.89 8.57
CA ALA A 223 -23.89 -8.69 7.63
C ALA A 223 -24.46 -7.26 7.69
N ASN A 224 -24.36 -6.59 8.84
CA ASN A 224 -24.82 -5.23 9.04
C ASN A 224 -23.72 -4.18 8.84
N MET A 225 -22.46 -4.57 8.54
CA MET A 225 -21.44 -3.60 8.19
C MET A 225 -21.52 -3.22 6.71
N LEU A 226 -21.47 -1.92 6.41
CA LEU A 226 -21.47 -1.42 5.03
C LEU A 226 -20.03 -1.20 4.53
N PRO A 227 -19.76 -1.44 3.24
CA PRO A 227 -18.43 -1.15 2.68
C PRO A 227 -18.14 0.34 2.59
N ASP A 228 -19.14 1.19 2.62
CA ASP A 228 -19.02 2.65 2.52
C ASP A 228 -20.16 3.34 3.28
N TYR A 229 -19.82 4.27 4.16
CA TYR A 229 -20.79 5.05 4.95
C TYR A 229 -20.88 6.51 4.51
N LYS A 230 -20.00 6.99 3.63
CA LYS A 230 -19.87 8.43 3.31
C LYS A 230 -21.12 9.03 2.66
N ASN A 231 -21.77 8.29 1.78
CA ASN A 231 -22.88 8.79 0.97
C ASN A 231 -24.13 7.87 1.03
N LYS A 232 -24.20 6.99 2.02
CA LYS A 232 -25.29 6.04 2.16
C LYS A 232 -26.06 6.29 3.44
N LYS A 233 -27.39 6.26 3.35
CA LYS A 233 -28.23 6.18 4.54
C LYS A 233 -27.93 4.85 5.23
N SER A 234 -27.41 4.92 6.45
CA SER A 234 -27.14 3.76 7.30
C SER A 234 -28.09 3.74 8.48
N THR A 235 -28.51 2.55 8.89
CA THR A 235 -29.31 2.34 10.10
C THR A 235 -28.43 2.48 11.34
N VAL A 236 -29.06 2.65 12.50
CA VAL A 236 -28.36 2.66 13.79
C VAL A 236 -27.59 1.36 13.99
N GLN A 237 -28.20 0.20 13.69
CA GLN A 237 -27.57 -1.11 13.80
C GLN A 237 -26.30 -1.22 12.94
N GLN A 238 -26.35 -0.73 11.69
CA GLN A 238 -25.19 -0.74 10.79
C GLN A 238 -24.04 0.12 11.32
N ARG A 239 -24.35 1.28 11.88
CA ARG A 239 -23.37 2.18 12.49
C ARG A 239 -22.77 1.60 13.76
N ASP A 240 -23.59 0.94 14.58
CA ASP A 240 -23.16 0.30 15.82
C ASP A 240 -22.26 -0.90 15.55
N ALA A 241 -22.58 -1.70 14.53
CA ALA A 241 -21.77 -2.84 14.14
C ALA A 241 -20.33 -2.44 13.78
N VAL A 242 -20.16 -1.42 12.94
CA VAL A 242 -18.81 -0.97 12.55
C VAL A 242 -18.10 -0.25 13.70
N ALA A 243 -18.83 0.51 14.52
CA ALA A 243 -18.25 1.21 15.67
C ALA A 243 -17.75 0.24 16.74
N LEU A 244 -18.45 -0.87 17.00
CA LEU A 244 -18.01 -1.92 17.91
C LEU A 244 -16.69 -2.54 17.43
N LEU A 245 -16.60 -2.93 16.16
CA LEU A 245 -15.39 -3.48 15.59
C LEU A 245 -14.21 -2.49 15.71
N MET A 246 -14.42 -1.22 15.37
CA MET A 246 -13.39 -0.18 15.45
C MET A 246 -12.92 0.05 16.90
N ASN A 247 -13.85 0.07 17.85
CA ASN A 247 -13.53 0.20 19.26
C ASN A 247 -12.67 -0.96 19.76
N ASP A 248 -13.08 -2.18 19.47
CA ASP A 248 -12.40 -3.38 19.92
C ASP A 248 -11.01 -3.53 19.31
N VAL A 249 -10.88 -3.28 18.01
CA VAL A 249 -9.57 -3.26 17.36
C VAL A 249 -8.67 -2.16 17.94
N GLY A 250 -9.23 -0.99 18.23
CA GLY A 250 -8.50 0.09 18.89
C GLY A 250 -8.00 -0.31 20.27
N ILE A 251 -8.83 -1.00 21.07
CA ILE A 251 -8.43 -1.51 22.39
C ILE A 251 -7.39 -2.62 22.26
N ALA A 252 -7.59 -3.58 21.37
CA ALA A 252 -6.67 -4.68 21.13
C ALA A 252 -5.26 -4.21 20.69
N THR A 253 -5.21 -3.10 19.95
CA THR A 253 -3.95 -2.50 19.49
C THR A 253 -3.37 -1.45 20.47
N ALA A 254 -3.96 -1.28 21.65
CA ALA A 254 -3.59 -0.28 22.65
C ALA A 254 -3.47 1.15 22.05
N MET A 255 -4.47 1.55 21.27
CA MET A 255 -4.52 2.82 20.55
C MET A 255 -4.42 4.00 21.51
N GLN A 256 -3.47 4.88 21.28
CA GLN A 256 -3.36 6.14 22.00
C GLN A 256 -4.22 7.20 21.34
N TYR A 257 -5.34 7.51 21.97
CA TYR A 257 -6.35 8.44 21.46
C TYR A 257 -6.05 9.88 21.84
N THR A 258 -6.25 10.80 20.88
CA THR A 258 -6.28 12.25 21.11
C THR A 258 -7.36 12.90 20.24
N PRO A 259 -7.80 14.14 20.51
CA PRO A 259 -8.81 14.83 19.72
C PRO A 259 -8.47 15.01 18.23
N HIS A 260 -7.19 15.08 17.91
CA HIS A 260 -6.73 15.41 16.56
C HIS A 260 -6.13 14.22 15.82
N ALA A 261 -5.63 13.22 16.54
CA ALA A 261 -5.01 12.04 15.95
C ALA A 261 -4.96 10.90 16.95
N SER A 262 -5.04 9.68 16.47
CA SER A 262 -4.87 8.47 17.27
C SER A 262 -3.85 7.56 16.62
N GLY A 263 -2.99 6.92 17.41
CA GLY A 263 -1.89 6.15 16.89
C GLY A 263 -1.48 4.99 17.78
N THR A 264 -0.88 3.98 17.17
CA THR A 264 -0.22 2.86 17.83
C THR A 264 0.90 2.33 16.91
N GLN A 265 1.69 1.39 17.41
CA GLN A 265 2.77 0.79 16.63
C GLN A 265 2.23 -0.34 15.73
N SER A 266 2.85 -0.54 14.55
CA SER A 266 2.39 -1.54 13.57
C SER A 266 2.43 -2.97 14.11
N TYR A 267 3.44 -3.32 14.93
CA TYR A 267 3.54 -4.65 15.54
C TYR A 267 2.37 -4.97 16.49
N MET A 268 1.70 -3.93 17.03
CA MET A 268 0.50 -4.12 17.86
C MET A 268 -0.67 -4.67 17.03
N ALA A 269 -0.71 -4.39 15.73
CA ALA A 269 -1.74 -4.95 14.85
C ALA A 269 -1.55 -6.46 14.64
N GLU A 270 -0.31 -6.92 14.39
CA GLU A 270 0.00 -8.36 14.32
C GLU A 270 -0.39 -9.07 15.62
N ARG A 271 0.07 -8.51 16.74
CA ARG A 271 -0.24 -9.03 18.07
C ARG A 271 -1.76 -9.11 18.31
N ALA A 272 -2.50 -8.04 18.03
CA ALA A 272 -3.95 -8.00 18.22
C ALA A 272 -4.68 -9.06 17.40
N LEU A 273 -4.31 -9.20 16.13
CA LEU A 273 -4.90 -10.19 15.24
C LEU A 273 -4.69 -11.62 15.75
N ARG A 274 -3.51 -11.93 16.23
CA ARG A 274 -3.16 -13.26 16.72
C ARG A 274 -3.73 -13.56 18.11
N ASP A 275 -3.56 -12.60 19.04
CA ASP A 275 -3.88 -12.84 20.44
C ASP A 275 -5.38 -12.77 20.72
N TYR A 276 -6.12 -11.89 19.99
CA TYR A 276 -7.53 -11.61 20.27
C TYR A 276 -8.50 -11.97 19.17
N PHE A 277 -8.06 -12.04 17.90
CA PHE A 277 -8.97 -12.20 16.75
C PHE A 277 -8.75 -13.47 15.95
N ASP A 278 -7.96 -14.40 16.46
CA ASP A 278 -7.76 -15.74 15.91
C ASP A 278 -7.24 -15.79 14.48
N TYR A 279 -6.33 -14.86 14.16
CA TYR A 279 -5.59 -14.86 12.89
C TYR A 279 -4.21 -15.47 13.07
N ASP A 280 -3.72 -16.18 12.05
CA ASP A 280 -2.30 -16.49 11.88
C ASP A 280 -1.65 -15.31 11.15
N ALA A 281 -1.26 -14.29 11.90
CA ALA A 281 -0.74 -13.05 11.39
C ALA A 281 0.78 -12.94 11.63
N ALA A 282 1.49 -12.47 10.62
CA ALA A 282 2.89 -12.08 10.72
C ALA A 282 3.11 -10.67 10.16
N LEU A 283 3.90 -9.86 10.87
CA LEU A 283 4.35 -8.57 10.38
C LEU A 283 5.60 -8.76 9.54
N ILE A 284 5.52 -8.32 8.28
CA ILE A 284 6.67 -8.29 7.38
C ILE A 284 6.93 -6.84 7.01
N GLU A 285 8.13 -6.35 7.28
CA GLU A 285 8.54 -5.00 6.91
C GLU A 285 9.42 -5.04 5.67
N ARG A 286 9.17 -4.10 4.74
CA ARG A 286 9.96 -3.97 3.51
C ARG A 286 11.44 -3.73 3.78
N SER A 287 11.78 -3.11 4.90
CA SER A 287 13.16 -2.88 5.35
C SER A 287 13.93 -4.18 5.59
N ASP A 288 13.24 -5.21 6.04
CA ASP A 288 13.85 -6.48 6.44
C ASP A 288 14.05 -7.41 5.24
N GLU A 289 13.08 -7.39 4.31
CA GLU A 289 13.06 -8.30 3.17
C GLU A 289 13.74 -7.76 1.91
N GLY A 290 13.96 -6.45 1.84
CA GLY A 290 14.32 -5.78 0.59
C GLY A 290 13.15 -5.68 -0.39
N ILE A 291 13.29 -4.80 -1.39
CA ILE A 291 12.16 -4.46 -2.29
C ILE A 291 11.70 -5.66 -3.13
N ALA A 292 12.65 -6.46 -3.64
CA ALA A 292 12.31 -7.57 -4.54
C ALA A 292 11.54 -8.68 -3.82
N ASN A 293 12.06 -9.14 -2.67
CA ASN A 293 11.39 -10.16 -1.86
C ASN A 293 10.05 -9.68 -1.34
N PHE A 294 9.96 -8.43 -0.89
CA PHE A 294 8.71 -7.86 -0.42
C PHE A 294 7.62 -7.84 -1.51
N VAL A 295 7.97 -7.51 -2.76
CA VAL A 295 7.04 -7.55 -3.90
C VAL A 295 6.60 -8.99 -4.22
N ASP A 296 7.49 -9.97 -4.10
CA ASP A 296 7.14 -11.38 -4.34
C ASP A 296 6.24 -11.96 -3.25
N ILE A 297 6.38 -11.51 -2.00
CA ILE A 297 5.48 -11.85 -0.89
C ILE A 297 4.06 -11.29 -1.13
N LEU A 298 3.94 -10.16 -1.83
CA LEU A 298 2.65 -9.49 -2.10
C LEU A 298 1.86 -10.10 -3.27
N LYS A 299 2.44 -11.00 -4.05
CA LYS A 299 1.79 -11.70 -5.17
C LYS A 299 1.13 -12.98 -4.72
#